data_a55436d993d27614c06cbfad21225739
#
_entry.id   a55436d993d27614c06cbfad21225739
#
_cell.length_a   1.000
_cell.length_b   1.000
_cell.length_c   1.000
_cell.angle_alpha   90.00
_cell.angle_beta   90.00
_cell.angle_gamma   90.00
#
_symmetry.space_group_name_H-M   'P 1'
#
loop_
_entity.id
_entity.type
_entity.pdbx_description
1 polymer ?
#
loop_
_entity_poly.entity_id
_entity_poly.type
_entity_poly.pdbx_seq_one_letter_code
_entity_poly.pdbx_strand_id
1 'polypeptide(L)' 'MDLREKKTLRAIRTAFLQLRGQRPLEKITVKELCELAEISKATFYIHYRDLYDLSERLQKEAVAAIYHSISHPDWAVSSP' A
#
# COMPACT_ATOMS: atom_id res chain seq x y z
N MET A 1 13.39 10.69 -2.88
CA MET A 1 13.12 9.60 -1.93
C MET A 1 14.25 8.60 -1.93
N ASP A 2 14.67 8.20 -0.75
CA ASP A 2 15.74 7.24 -0.58
C ASP A 2 15.31 5.86 -1.11
N LEU A 3 16.23 5.16 -1.79
CA LEU A 3 15.96 3.84 -2.31
C LEU A 3 15.57 2.86 -1.20
N ARG A 4 16.21 2.99 -0.04
CA ARG A 4 15.92 2.14 1.11
C ARG A 4 14.47 2.33 1.58
N GLU A 5 14.01 3.57 1.59
CA GLU A 5 12.64 3.89 1.97
C GLU A 5 11.65 3.31 0.96
N LYS A 6 11.96 3.40 -0.32
CA LYS A 6 11.10 2.82 -1.35
C LYS A 6 10.97 1.31 -1.18
N LYS A 7 12.07 0.64 -0.87
CA LYS A 7 12.06 -0.81 -0.66
C LYS A 7 11.21 -1.16 0.55
N THR A 8 11.33 -0.38 1.62
CA THR A 8 10.56 -0.59 2.84
C THR A 8 9.06 -0.44 2.56
N LEU A 9 8.68 0.62 1.87
CA LEU A 9 7.27 0.86 1.55
C LEU A 9 6.71 -0.22 0.65
N ARG A 10 7.50 -0.70 -0.30
CA ARG A 10 7.10 -1.80 -1.18
C ARG A 10 6.91 -3.09 -0.38
N ALA A 11 7.82 -3.37 0.54
CA ALA A 11 7.72 -4.57 1.37
C ALA A 11 6.46 -4.54 2.24
N ILE A 12 6.16 -3.37 2.81
CA ILE A 12 4.94 -3.18 3.61
C ILE A 12 3.70 -3.42 2.76
N ARG A 13 3.65 -2.83 1.58
CA ARG A 13 2.52 -2.96 0.68
C ARG A 13 2.32 -4.43 0.27
N THR A 14 3.38 -5.09 -0.15
CA THR A 14 3.32 -6.48 -0.59
C THR A 14 2.83 -7.38 0.54
N ALA A 15 3.39 -7.21 1.75
CA ALA A 15 2.99 -7.99 2.90
C ALA A 15 1.53 -7.76 3.26
N PHE A 16 1.10 -6.49 3.23
CA PHE A 16 -0.28 -6.16 3.55
C PHE A 16 -1.27 -6.79 2.57
N LEU A 17 -0.98 -6.68 1.27
CA LEU A 17 -1.86 -7.24 0.26
C LEU A 17 -1.94 -8.76 0.39
N GLN A 18 -0.83 -9.40 0.71
CA GLN A 18 -0.79 -10.84 0.91
C GLN A 18 -1.67 -11.25 2.09
N LEU A 19 -1.56 -10.54 3.20
CA LEU A 19 -2.37 -10.84 4.38
C LEU A 19 -3.85 -10.55 4.14
N ARG A 20 -4.16 -9.46 3.43
CA ARG A 20 -5.54 -9.12 3.10
C ARG A 20 -6.19 -10.14 2.16
N GLY A 21 -5.38 -10.81 1.36
CA GLY A 21 -5.89 -11.89 0.52
C GLY A 21 -6.34 -13.11 1.31
N GLN A 22 -5.89 -13.23 2.55
CA GLN A 22 -6.20 -14.36 3.41
C GLN A 22 -7.20 -14.04 4.50
N ARG A 23 -7.20 -12.79 4.99
CA ARG A 23 -8.01 -12.41 6.15
C ARG A 23 -8.51 -10.98 6.03
N PRO A 24 -9.64 -10.67 6.70
CA PRO A 24 -10.12 -9.29 6.76
C PRO A 24 -9.19 -8.43 7.61
N LEU A 25 -9.28 -7.13 7.40
CA LEU A 25 -8.38 -6.16 8.04
C LEU A 25 -8.34 -6.31 9.57
N GLU A 26 -9.48 -6.50 10.21
CA GLU A 26 -9.56 -6.59 11.67
C GLU A 26 -8.91 -7.85 12.24
N LYS A 27 -8.54 -8.79 11.38
CA LYS A 27 -7.86 -10.02 11.80
C LYS A 27 -6.36 -9.97 11.55
N ILE A 28 -5.86 -8.87 11.01
CA ILE A 28 -4.44 -8.69 10.73
C ILE A 28 -3.82 -7.83 11.83
N THR A 29 -2.59 -8.17 12.23
CA THR A 29 -1.87 -7.39 13.24
C THR A 29 -0.63 -6.76 12.65
N VAL A 30 -0.18 -5.66 13.27
CA VAL A 30 1.06 -5.00 12.86
C VAL A 30 2.24 -5.96 13.02
N LYS A 31 2.21 -6.79 14.06
CA LYS A 31 3.26 -7.78 14.29
C LYS A 31 3.41 -8.71 13.10
N GLU A 32 2.30 -9.29 12.63
CA GLU A 32 2.31 -10.19 11.49
C GLU A 32 2.84 -9.51 10.24
N LEU A 33 2.36 -8.30 9.99
CA LEU A 33 2.79 -7.53 8.83
C LEU A 33 4.28 -7.29 8.87
N CYS A 34 4.80 -6.86 10.02
CA CYS A 34 6.22 -6.56 10.16
C CYS A 34 7.07 -7.80 9.99
N GLU A 35 6.62 -8.93 10.53
CA GLU A 35 7.34 -10.19 10.36
C GLU A 35 7.42 -10.59 8.89
N LEU A 36 6.31 -10.46 8.19
CA LEU A 36 6.26 -10.82 6.78
C LEU A 36 7.08 -9.86 5.92
N ALA A 37 7.04 -8.58 6.23
CA ALA A 37 7.80 -7.56 5.52
C ALA A 37 9.26 -7.49 5.95
N GLU A 38 9.62 -8.22 6.99
CA GLU A 38 10.98 -8.25 7.55
C GLU A 38 11.44 -6.86 8.01
N ILE A 39 10.56 -6.17 8.71
CA ILE A 39 10.86 -4.86 9.30
C ILE A 39 10.47 -4.86 10.77
N SER A 40 10.97 -3.85 11.51
CA SER A 40 10.59 -3.67 12.90
C SER A 40 9.27 -2.89 12.98
N LYS A 41 8.59 -2.99 14.12
CA LYS A 41 7.40 -2.19 14.38
C LYS A 41 7.73 -0.70 14.33
N ALA A 42 8.91 -0.33 14.86
CA ALA A 42 9.34 1.06 14.82
C ALA A 42 9.40 1.59 13.39
N THR A 43 9.93 0.79 12.49
CA THR A 43 9.99 1.17 11.08
C THR A 43 8.60 1.35 10.50
N PHE A 44 7.67 0.44 10.82
CA PHE A 44 6.30 0.56 10.36
C PHE A 44 5.67 1.87 10.84
N TYR A 45 5.81 2.18 12.13
CA TYR A 45 5.19 3.38 12.71
C TYR A 45 5.84 4.69 12.27
N ILE A 46 7.01 4.65 11.63
CA ILE A 46 7.57 5.83 10.98
C ILE A 46 6.70 6.23 9.78
N HIS A 47 6.13 5.25 9.09
CA HIS A 47 5.39 5.48 7.84
C HIS A 47 3.88 5.51 8.00
N TYR A 48 3.33 4.75 8.94
CA TYR A 48 1.88 4.62 9.10
C TYR A 48 1.51 4.62 10.57
N ARG A 49 0.34 5.13 10.90
CA ARG A 49 -0.14 5.15 12.28
C ARG A 49 -0.63 3.77 12.73
N ASP A 50 -1.28 3.06 11.84
CA ASP A 50 -1.82 1.72 12.10
C ASP A 50 -2.20 1.07 10.77
N LEU A 51 -2.81 -0.12 10.86
CA LEU A 51 -3.19 -0.84 9.65
C LEU A 51 -4.33 -0.17 8.90
N TYR A 52 -5.21 0.53 9.61
CA TYR A 52 -6.31 1.25 8.96
C TYR A 52 -5.77 2.42 8.15
N ASP A 53 -4.77 3.12 8.68
CA ASP A 53 -4.08 4.19 7.97
C ASP A 53 -3.42 3.66 6.70
N LEU A 54 -2.74 2.52 6.82
CA LEU A 54 -2.11 1.87 5.67
C LEU A 54 -3.16 1.49 4.63
N SER A 55 -4.25 0.87 5.05
CA SER A 55 -5.31 0.46 4.14
C SER A 55 -5.89 1.66 3.40
N GLU A 56 -6.15 2.74 4.13
CA GLU A 56 -6.70 3.96 3.54
C GLU A 56 -5.75 4.56 2.51
N ARG A 57 -4.46 4.61 2.81
CA ARG A 57 -3.49 5.17 1.88
C ARG A 57 -3.37 4.33 0.62
N LEU A 58 -3.40 3.01 0.75
CA LEU A 58 -3.35 2.14 -0.42
C LEU A 58 -4.61 2.28 -1.27
N GLN A 59 -5.77 2.45 -0.64
CA GLN A 59 -7.00 2.70 -1.37
C GLN A 59 -6.95 4.01 -2.14
N LYS A 60 -6.43 5.05 -1.52
CA LYS A 60 -6.28 6.34 -2.18
C LYS A 60 -5.33 6.26 -3.35
N GLU A 61 -4.24 5.54 -3.21
CA GLU A 61 -3.29 5.34 -4.31
C GLU A 61 -3.94 4.60 -5.46
N ALA A 62 -4.72 3.56 -5.16
CA ALA A 62 -5.39 2.78 -6.19
C ALA A 62 -6.42 3.63 -6.93
N VAL A 63 -7.21 4.42 -6.18
CA VAL A 63 -8.22 5.30 -6.79
C VAL A 63 -7.55 6.35 -7.65
N ALA A 64 -6.46 6.94 -7.16
CA ALA A 64 -5.73 7.95 -7.92
C ALA A 64 -5.18 7.37 -9.22
N ALA A 65 -4.66 6.15 -9.17
CA ALA A 65 -4.13 5.48 -10.35
C ALA A 65 -5.24 5.21 -11.37
N ILE A 66 -6.39 4.74 -10.91
CA ILE A 66 -7.54 4.48 -11.77
C ILE A 66 -8.04 5.78 -12.39
N TYR A 67 -8.19 6.81 -11.59
CA TYR A 67 -8.65 8.11 -12.05
C TYR A 67 -7.70 8.67 -13.11
N HIS A 68 -6.41 8.61 -12.84
CA HIS A 68 -5.40 9.08 -13.78
C HIS A 68 -5.48 8.33 -15.10
N SER A 69 -5.66 7.02 -15.03
CA SER A 69 -5.75 6.17 -16.21
C SER A 69 -6.98 6.51 -17.05
N ILE A 70 -8.12 6.72 -16.38
CA ILE A 70 -9.38 7.02 -17.07
C ILE A 70 -9.35 8.40 -17.73
N SER A 71 -8.78 9.38 -17.06
CA SER A 71 -8.76 10.75 -17.55
C SER A 71 -7.53 11.07 -18.38
N HIS A 72 -6.70 10.08 -18.65
CA HIS A 72 -5.46 10.28 -19.38
C HIS A 72 -5.72 10.70 -20.82
N PRO A 73 -4.98 11.68 -21.36
CA PRO A 73 -5.18 12.16 -22.72
C PRO A 73 -5.07 11.09 -23.80
N ASP A 74 -4.22 10.11 -23.60
CA ASP A 74 -4.08 9.02 -24.56
C ASP A 74 -5.41 8.31 -24.78
N TRP A 75 -6.12 8.06 -23.67
CA TRP A 75 -7.41 7.42 -23.73
C TRP A 75 -8.41 8.30 -24.46
N ALA A 76 -8.43 9.58 -24.14
CA ALA A 76 -9.34 10.53 -24.75
C ALA A 76 -9.04 10.71 -26.24
N VAL A 77 -7.77 10.74 -26.58
CA VAL A 77 -7.34 10.92 -27.97
C VAL A 77 -7.63 9.68 -28.80
N SER A 78 -7.43 8.52 -28.21
CA SER A 78 -7.61 7.28 -28.95
C SER A 78 -9.06 6.90 -29.14
N SER A 79 -9.98 7.59 -28.47
CA SER A 79 -11.39 7.25 -28.55
C SER A 79 -12.25 8.19 -29.39
N PRO A 80 -11.70 9.17 -30.05
CA PRO A 80 -12.52 10.05 -30.92
C PRO A 80 -13.17 9.32 -32.04
#